data_1838aab2740870c7201b86debb9b614d
#
_entry.id   1838aab2740870c7201b86debb9b614d
#
_cell.length_a   1.000
_cell.length_b   1.000
_cell.length_c   1.000
_cell.angle_alpha   90.00
_cell.angle_beta   90.00
_cell.angle_gamma   90.00
#
_symmetry.space_group_name_H-M   'P 1'
#
loop_
_entity.id
_entity.type
_entity.pdbx_description
1 polymer ?
#
loop_
_entity_poly.entity_id
_entity_poly.type
_entity_poly.pdbx_seq_one_letter_code
_entity_poly.pdbx_strand_id
1 'polypeptide(L)'
;MFPEVRDLPSGIVDGQNYFAPIDWGDTTLFYMPDRVTWMNADNESFSLMEDPRVKGKVGILDSAADSLFLMMHHLGIDIREKDQLTKAAIDQGIAKFREMRDNGQIRAFFGDTSSMIEALGNEEIDVALGWNEIAWNAGAKMMQPANGTMTWACGLAIVKGADLDKAYAMINGATSAETSAYLLSEWGYGHSNKAGFSTLTADELAERGVAANPATHLSNGMFSVMPSDEVTDYMEAQWAEMVAGG
;
A
#
# COMPACT_ATOMS: atom_id res chain seq x y z
N MET A 1 -20.52 3.22 -6.65
CA MET A 1 -19.05 3.25 -6.79
C MET A 1 -18.57 4.64 -6.46
N PHE A 2 -17.40 4.77 -5.81
CA PHE A 2 -16.76 6.05 -5.54
C PHE A 2 -16.19 6.63 -6.85
N PRO A 3 -16.50 7.89 -7.22
CA PRO A 3 -15.94 8.53 -8.41
C PRO A 3 -14.41 8.59 -8.38
N GLU A 4 -13.82 8.77 -7.21
CA GLU A 4 -12.39 8.94 -6.98
C GLU A 4 -11.57 7.74 -7.46
N VAL A 5 -12.11 6.53 -7.38
CA VAL A 5 -11.47 5.31 -7.93
C VAL A 5 -12.00 4.93 -9.31
N ARG A 6 -13.28 5.26 -9.63
CA ARG A 6 -13.86 5.01 -10.96
C ARG A 6 -13.16 5.80 -12.05
N ASP A 7 -12.84 7.04 -11.75
CA ASP A 7 -12.37 8.03 -12.72
C ASP A 7 -10.85 8.25 -12.64
N LEU A 8 -10.10 7.24 -12.13
CA LEU A 8 -8.64 7.28 -12.09
C LEU A 8 -8.07 7.48 -13.49
N PRO A 9 -7.20 8.49 -13.71
CA PRO A 9 -6.62 8.79 -15.02
C PRO A 9 -5.92 7.60 -15.67
N SER A 10 -5.29 6.73 -14.87
CA SER A 10 -4.62 5.50 -15.34
C SER A 10 -5.58 4.47 -15.96
N GLY A 11 -6.86 4.53 -15.63
CA GLY A 11 -7.89 3.64 -16.17
C GLY A 11 -8.58 4.18 -17.43
N ILE A 12 -8.30 5.41 -17.85
CA ILE A 12 -8.99 6.11 -18.93
C ILE A 12 -8.05 6.27 -20.14
N VAL A 13 -8.46 5.70 -21.28
CA VAL A 13 -7.76 5.81 -22.58
C VAL A 13 -8.71 6.38 -23.61
N ASP A 14 -8.32 7.45 -24.29
CA ASP A 14 -9.14 8.14 -25.31
C ASP A 14 -10.57 8.48 -24.83
N GLY A 15 -10.69 8.87 -23.54
CA GLY A 15 -11.97 9.23 -22.93
C GLY A 15 -12.88 8.04 -22.59
N GLN A 16 -12.40 6.81 -22.75
CA GLN A 16 -13.13 5.59 -22.38
C GLN A 16 -12.49 4.93 -21.17
N ASN A 17 -13.31 4.45 -20.24
CA ASN A 17 -12.85 3.75 -19.06
C ASN A 17 -12.66 2.25 -19.35
N TYR A 18 -11.44 1.75 -19.18
CA TYR A 18 -11.04 0.34 -19.34
C TYR A 18 -10.77 -0.36 -18.02
N PHE A 19 -10.98 0.32 -16.89
CA PHE A 19 -10.68 -0.19 -15.55
C PHE A 19 -11.94 -0.24 -14.69
N ALA A 20 -12.26 -1.41 -14.18
CA ALA A 20 -13.33 -1.61 -13.19
C ALA A 20 -12.69 -1.76 -11.79
N PRO A 21 -12.58 -0.69 -10.99
CA PRO A 21 -11.96 -0.76 -9.67
C PRO A 21 -12.80 -1.65 -8.75
N ILE A 22 -12.12 -2.48 -7.97
CA ILE A 22 -12.71 -3.37 -6.96
C ILE A 22 -12.38 -2.84 -5.58
N ASP A 23 -11.11 -2.86 -5.22
CA ASP A 23 -10.61 -2.51 -3.90
C ASP A 23 -9.54 -1.41 -3.97
N TRP A 24 -9.26 -0.85 -2.79
CA TRP A 24 -8.24 0.15 -2.60
C TRP A 24 -7.72 0.08 -1.17
N GLY A 25 -6.54 0.57 -0.97
CA GLY A 25 -5.89 0.65 0.33
C GLY A 25 -4.71 1.58 0.30
N ASP A 26 -3.93 1.54 1.36
CA ASP A 26 -2.71 2.31 1.51
C ASP A 26 -1.51 1.40 1.71
N THR A 27 -0.37 1.83 1.19
CA THR A 27 0.94 1.37 1.59
C THR A 27 1.52 2.37 2.57
N THR A 28 1.82 1.92 3.79
CA THR A 28 2.35 2.77 4.86
C THR A 28 3.14 1.94 5.88
N LEU A 29 3.57 2.56 6.97
CA LEU A 29 4.10 1.84 8.12
C LEU A 29 2.99 1.45 9.09
N PHE A 30 3.16 0.29 9.66
CA PHE A 30 2.37 -0.27 10.76
C PHE A 30 3.28 -0.53 11.94
N TYR A 31 2.82 -0.32 13.17
CA TYR A 31 3.59 -0.61 14.37
C TYR A 31 2.73 -1.25 15.45
N MET A 32 3.37 -2.06 16.29
CA MET A 32 2.72 -2.67 17.45
C MET A 32 2.66 -1.65 18.59
N PRO A 33 1.47 -1.19 19.01
CA PRO A 33 1.36 -0.06 19.95
C PRO A 33 1.81 -0.40 21.37
N ASP A 34 1.82 -1.66 21.74
CA ASP A 34 2.33 -2.18 23.02
C ASP A 34 3.86 -2.21 23.10
N ARG A 35 4.55 -2.28 21.97
CA ARG A 35 6.02 -2.34 21.86
C ARG A 35 6.66 -1.04 21.40
N VAL A 36 5.96 -0.28 20.56
CA VAL A 36 6.39 1.02 20.03
C VAL A 36 5.63 2.15 20.74
N THR A 37 5.72 2.18 22.06
CA THR A 37 4.87 2.99 22.97
C THR A 37 5.12 4.50 22.90
N TRP A 38 6.17 4.94 22.22
CA TRP A 38 6.51 6.37 22.05
C TRP A 38 5.88 7.00 20.80
N MET A 39 5.24 6.17 19.93
CA MET A 39 4.52 6.66 18.76
C MET A 39 3.08 7.04 19.12
N ASN A 40 2.61 8.12 18.52
CA ASN A 40 1.24 8.58 18.59
C ASN A 40 0.92 9.42 17.35
N ALA A 41 -0.33 9.82 17.16
CA ALA A 41 -0.78 10.54 15.97
C ALA A 41 -0.02 11.86 15.68
N ASP A 42 0.58 12.50 16.70
CA ASP A 42 1.27 13.78 16.54
C ASP A 42 2.71 13.61 16.01
N ASN A 43 3.28 12.40 16.12
CA ASN A 43 4.68 12.14 15.75
C ASN A 43 4.85 11.02 14.72
N GLU A 44 3.78 10.54 14.10
CA GLU A 44 3.85 9.55 13.03
C GLU A 44 4.68 10.06 11.85
N SER A 45 5.73 9.31 11.50
CA SER A 45 6.66 9.63 10.42
C SER A 45 7.32 8.36 9.90
N PHE A 46 7.59 8.30 8.60
CA PHE A 46 8.32 7.19 7.99
C PHE A 46 9.75 7.02 8.56
N SER A 47 10.29 8.04 9.24
CA SER A 47 11.55 7.91 9.96
C SER A 47 11.52 6.88 11.10
N LEU A 48 10.35 6.38 11.50
CA LEU A 48 10.23 5.27 12.45
C LEU A 48 11.01 4.03 11.98
N MET A 49 10.99 3.73 10.68
CA MET A 49 11.72 2.56 10.17
C MET A 49 13.26 2.68 10.30
N GLU A 50 13.77 3.89 10.57
CA GLU A 50 15.18 4.16 10.81
C GLU A 50 15.52 4.39 12.29
N ASP A 51 14.52 4.43 13.17
CA ASP A 51 14.70 4.68 14.59
C ASP A 51 15.55 3.56 15.23
N PRO A 52 16.66 3.88 15.90
CA PRO A 52 17.52 2.87 16.53
C PRO A 52 16.80 2.03 17.61
N ARG A 53 15.66 2.49 18.13
CA ARG A 53 14.86 1.74 19.11
C ARG A 53 14.15 0.52 18.51
N VAL A 54 13.92 0.51 17.18
CA VAL A 54 13.36 -0.62 16.44
C VAL A 54 14.39 -1.34 15.57
N LYS A 55 15.69 -1.18 15.88
CA LYS A 55 16.77 -1.85 15.14
C LYS A 55 16.63 -3.36 15.17
N GLY A 56 16.64 -4.00 13.98
CA GLY A 56 16.44 -5.43 13.82
C GLY A 56 14.99 -5.88 14.01
N LYS A 57 14.05 -4.93 14.06
CA LYS A 57 12.61 -5.16 14.27
C LYS A 57 11.73 -4.56 13.16
N VAL A 58 12.32 -4.19 12.03
CA VAL A 58 11.60 -3.63 10.88
C VAL A 58 11.44 -4.69 9.81
N GLY A 59 10.20 -4.95 9.41
CA GLY A 59 9.83 -5.77 8.27
C GLY A 59 9.46 -4.89 7.07
N ILE A 60 9.92 -5.26 5.89
CA ILE A 60 9.65 -4.54 4.64
C ILE A 60 8.95 -5.49 3.67
N LEU A 61 7.87 -5.04 3.05
CA LEU A 61 7.22 -5.78 1.97
C LEU A 61 8.18 -5.87 0.77
N ASP A 62 8.40 -7.07 0.25
CA ASP A 62 9.20 -7.31 -0.95
C ASP A 62 8.42 -6.94 -2.21
N SER A 63 8.29 -5.63 -2.41
CA SER A 63 7.62 -5.03 -3.56
C SER A 63 8.33 -3.73 -3.93
N ALA A 64 8.94 -3.71 -5.12
CA ALA A 64 9.58 -2.50 -5.64
C ALA A 64 8.59 -1.34 -5.77
N ALA A 65 7.41 -1.60 -6.35
CA ALA A 65 6.39 -0.57 -6.59
C ALA A 65 5.81 0.02 -5.29
N ASP A 66 5.72 -0.78 -4.21
CA ASP A 66 5.19 -0.30 -2.94
C ASP A 66 6.28 0.27 -2.04
N SER A 67 7.23 -0.59 -1.65
CA SER A 67 8.22 -0.25 -0.64
C SER A 67 9.20 0.82 -1.13
N LEU A 68 9.68 0.69 -2.36
CA LEU A 68 10.64 1.66 -2.90
C LEU A 68 9.98 3.02 -3.16
N PHE A 69 8.75 3.05 -3.68
CA PHE A 69 8.04 4.32 -3.89
C PHE A 69 7.74 5.02 -2.57
N LEU A 70 7.36 4.28 -1.52
CA LEU A 70 7.19 4.87 -0.20
C LEU A 70 8.50 5.42 0.37
N MET A 71 9.63 4.73 0.16
CA MET A 71 10.96 5.25 0.52
C MET A 71 11.31 6.50 -0.29
N MET A 72 11.06 6.52 -1.59
CA MET A 72 11.28 7.70 -2.43
C MET A 72 10.46 8.89 -1.95
N HIS A 73 9.18 8.66 -1.60
CA HIS A 73 8.34 9.69 -0.99
C HIS A 73 8.91 10.20 0.34
N HIS A 74 9.38 9.29 1.20
CA HIS A 74 10.06 9.65 2.46
C HIS A 74 11.29 10.53 2.21
N LEU A 75 12.03 10.27 1.14
CA LEU A 75 13.21 11.06 0.72
C LEU A 75 12.83 12.39 0.02
N GLY A 76 11.53 12.71 -0.10
CA GLY A 76 11.04 13.96 -0.68
C GLY A 76 10.89 13.94 -2.21
N ILE A 77 10.92 12.76 -2.84
CA ILE A 77 10.66 12.56 -4.26
C ILE A 77 9.15 12.42 -4.46
N ASP A 78 8.54 13.27 -5.29
CA ASP A 78 7.11 13.19 -5.56
C ASP A 78 6.80 12.05 -6.54
N ILE A 79 6.26 10.96 -6.01
CA ILE A 79 5.92 9.75 -6.78
C ILE A 79 4.72 9.93 -7.72
N ARG A 80 4.05 11.08 -7.70
CA ARG A 80 2.96 11.46 -8.61
C ARG A 80 3.47 12.15 -9.87
N GLU A 81 4.72 12.59 -9.87
CA GLU A 81 5.35 13.33 -10.95
C GLU A 81 6.30 12.40 -11.73
N LYS A 82 5.89 12.04 -12.95
CA LYS A 82 6.61 11.06 -13.78
C LYS A 82 8.06 11.45 -14.10
N ASP A 83 8.35 12.73 -14.21
CA ASP A 83 9.67 13.28 -14.47
C ASP A 83 10.62 13.17 -13.25
N GLN A 84 10.08 12.99 -12.06
CA GLN A 84 10.87 12.69 -10.86
C GLN A 84 11.22 11.20 -10.72
N LEU A 85 10.48 10.30 -11.38
CA LEU A 85 10.71 8.86 -11.34
C LEU A 85 11.83 8.47 -12.31
N THR A 86 13.04 8.80 -11.94
CA THR A 86 14.27 8.58 -12.73
C THR A 86 15.12 7.45 -12.14
N LYS A 87 16.05 6.89 -12.92
CA LYS A 87 17.02 5.92 -12.41
C LYS A 87 17.79 6.46 -11.20
N ALA A 88 18.17 7.75 -11.23
CA ALA A 88 18.85 8.38 -10.10
C ALA A 88 17.99 8.47 -8.85
N ALA A 89 16.69 8.65 -8.98
CA ALA A 89 15.73 8.63 -7.84
C ALA A 89 15.56 7.21 -7.31
N ILE A 90 15.47 6.20 -8.20
CA ILE A 90 15.48 4.77 -7.84
C ILE A 90 16.74 4.44 -7.03
N ASP A 91 17.92 4.84 -7.52
CA ASP A 91 19.20 4.59 -6.84
C ASP A 91 19.25 5.18 -5.43
N GLN A 92 18.64 6.35 -5.20
CA GLN A 92 18.57 6.95 -3.86
C GLN A 92 17.75 6.08 -2.90
N GLY A 93 16.57 5.61 -3.32
CA GLY A 93 15.73 4.74 -2.50
C GLY A 93 16.39 3.38 -2.24
N ILE A 94 16.99 2.77 -3.26
CA ILE A 94 17.76 1.51 -3.15
C ILE A 94 18.93 1.67 -2.18
N ALA A 95 19.70 2.75 -2.31
CA ALA A 95 20.84 3.01 -1.42
C ALA A 95 20.39 3.12 0.05
N LYS A 96 19.22 3.71 0.30
CA LYS A 96 18.66 3.82 1.64
C LYS A 96 18.24 2.47 2.21
N PHE A 97 17.56 1.63 1.44
CA PHE A 97 17.22 0.27 1.88
C PHE A 97 18.48 -0.59 2.08
N ARG A 98 19.49 -0.47 1.20
CA ARG A 98 20.77 -1.16 1.36
C ARG A 98 21.49 -0.74 2.65
N GLU A 99 21.53 0.57 2.97
CA GLU A 99 22.07 1.08 4.23
C GLU A 99 21.35 0.46 5.43
N MET A 100 20.01 0.45 5.43
CA MET A 100 19.19 -0.09 6.52
C MET A 100 19.34 -1.61 6.66
N ARG A 101 19.47 -2.34 5.56
CA ARG A 101 19.77 -3.78 5.56
C ARG A 101 21.13 -4.07 6.17
N ASP A 102 22.17 -3.40 5.65
CA ASP A 102 23.57 -3.68 5.98
C ASP A 102 23.92 -3.28 7.41
N ASN A 103 23.29 -2.24 7.94
CA ASN A 103 23.45 -1.84 9.35
C ASN A 103 22.60 -2.67 10.31
N GLY A 104 21.77 -3.60 9.82
CA GLY A 104 20.90 -4.48 10.59
C GLY A 104 19.65 -3.80 11.15
N GLN A 105 19.18 -2.71 10.56
CA GLN A 105 17.91 -2.07 10.90
C GLN A 105 16.74 -2.94 10.45
N ILE A 106 16.80 -3.46 9.22
CA ILE A 106 15.79 -4.34 8.64
C ILE A 106 16.00 -5.76 9.15
N ARG A 107 14.92 -6.40 9.66
CA ARG A 107 14.90 -7.81 10.07
C ARG A 107 14.78 -8.73 8.86
N ALA A 108 13.85 -8.42 7.95
CA ALA A 108 13.60 -9.22 6.76
C ALA A 108 12.79 -8.42 5.71
N PHE A 109 12.91 -8.86 4.45
CA PHE A 109 11.98 -8.55 3.37
C PHE A 109 10.98 -9.70 3.27
N PHE A 110 9.68 -9.39 3.23
CA PHE A 110 8.59 -10.36 3.25
C PHE A 110 7.90 -10.40 1.89
N GLY A 111 7.84 -11.57 1.26
CA GLY A 111 7.17 -11.75 -0.04
C GLY A 111 5.63 -11.71 0.03
N ASP A 112 5.06 -11.74 1.23
CA ASP A 112 3.62 -11.68 1.47
C ASP A 112 3.30 -11.11 2.85
N THR A 113 2.10 -10.53 3.00
CA THR A 113 1.63 -9.93 4.25
C THR A 113 1.31 -10.96 5.33
N SER A 114 0.94 -12.19 4.97
CA SER A 114 0.64 -13.23 5.97
C SER A 114 1.87 -13.58 6.80
N SER A 115 3.02 -13.78 6.14
CA SER A 115 4.30 -14.01 6.83
C SER A 115 4.73 -12.82 7.70
N MET A 116 4.43 -11.60 7.25
CA MET A 116 4.70 -10.38 8.01
C MET A 116 3.80 -10.26 9.24
N ILE A 117 2.51 -10.59 9.11
CA ILE A 117 1.54 -10.64 10.22
C ILE A 117 1.98 -11.68 11.27
N GLU A 118 2.43 -12.85 10.82
CA GLU A 118 2.98 -13.89 11.71
C GLU A 118 4.23 -13.38 12.45
N ALA A 119 5.15 -12.71 11.76
CA ALA A 119 6.35 -12.14 12.37
C ALA A 119 6.04 -11.03 13.40
N LEU A 120 4.99 -10.22 13.18
CA LEU A 120 4.47 -9.26 14.17
C LEU A 120 3.90 -9.98 15.40
N GLY A 121 3.10 -11.03 15.18
CA GLY A 121 2.52 -11.84 16.26
C GLY A 121 3.55 -12.59 17.08
N ASN A 122 4.62 -13.06 16.45
CA ASN A 122 5.75 -13.76 17.11
C ASN A 122 6.81 -12.81 17.69
N GLU A 123 6.58 -11.50 17.68
CA GLU A 123 7.51 -10.47 18.18
C GLU A 123 8.87 -10.47 17.44
N GLU A 124 8.93 -10.99 16.22
CA GLU A 124 10.14 -10.93 15.39
C GLU A 124 10.36 -9.54 14.83
N ILE A 125 9.28 -8.83 14.51
CA ILE A 125 9.27 -7.43 14.09
C ILE A 125 8.27 -6.63 14.92
N ASP A 126 8.48 -5.34 15.03
CA ASP A 126 7.62 -4.40 15.77
C ASP A 126 7.06 -3.32 14.83
N VAL A 127 7.70 -3.14 13.67
CA VAL A 127 7.32 -2.20 12.61
C VAL A 127 7.28 -2.94 11.28
N ALA A 128 6.25 -2.69 10.49
CA ALA A 128 6.06 -3.29 9.17
C ALA A 128 5.76 -2.19 8.13
N LEU A 129 6.39 -2.25 6.97
CA LEU A 129 5.98 -1.52 5.78
C LEU A 129 5.15 -2.46 4.91
N GLY A 130 3.88 -2.13 4.67
CA GLY A 130 2.98 -3.00 3.93
C GLY A 130 1.58 -2.40 3.74
N TRP A 131 0.55 -3.25 3.66
CA TRP A 131 -0.82 -2.89 3.32
C TRP A 131 -1.79 -2.96 4.51
N ASN A 132 -2.97 -2.38 4.37
CA ASN A 132 -4.01 -2.23 5.40
C ASN A 132 -4.33 -3.49 6.20
N GLU A 133 -4.34 -4.68 5.56
CA GLU A 133 -4.67 -5.95 6.24
C GLU A 133 -3.79 -6.23 7.46
N ILE A 134 -2.59 -5.65 7.52
CA ILE A 134 -1.68 -5.77 8.66
C ILE A 134 -2.32 -5.16 9.92
N ALA A 135 -3.00 -4.02 9.80
CA ALA A 135 -3.65 -3.36 10.93
C ALA A 135 -4.65 -4.31 11.59
N TRP A 136 -5.58 -4.85 10.80
CA TRP A 136 -6.64 -5.71 11.29
C TRP A 136 -6.14 -7.08 11.78
N ASN A 137 -5.33 -7.76 10.97
CA ASN A 137 -4.96 -9.14 11.26
C ASN A 137 -3.84 -9.28 12.30
N ALA A 138 -2.98 -8.28 12.47
CA ALA A 138 -1.93 -8.28 13.50
C ALA A 138 -2.28 -7.44 14.74
N GLY A 139 -3.36 -6.66 14.70
CA GLY A 139 -3.65 -5.66 15.72
C GLY A 139 -2.62 -4.53 15.75
N ALA A 140 -1.94 -4.30 14.64
CA ALA A 140 -0.96 -3.22 14.49
C ALA A 140 -1.68 -1.89 14.22
N LYS A 141 -1.09 -0.80 14.68
CA LYS A 141 -1.59 0.53 14.36
C LYS A 141 -1.06 0.98 13.00
N MET A 142 -1.96 1.33 12.09
CA MET A 142 -1.64 1.94 10.81
C MET A 142 -1.24 3.40 11.03
N MET A 143 -0.10 3.80 10.47
CA MET A 143 0.37 5.19 10.52
C MET A 143 -0.31 6.05 9.46
N GLN A 144 -0.60 7.30 9.84
CA GLN A 144 -1.12 8.36 8.98
C GLN A 144 -0.20 9.58 9.05
N PRO A 145 1.02 9.50 8.49
CA PRO A 145 2.00 10.57 8.58
C PRO A 145 1.49 11.86 7.92
N ALA A 146 1.94 13.02 8.42
CA ALA A 146 1.49 14.31 7.90
C ALA A 146 1.83 14.55 6.42
N ASN A 147 2.86 13.85 5.88
CA ASN A 147 3.21 13.89 4.44
C ASN A 147 2.42 12.90 3.58
N GLY A 148 1.46 12.18 4.17
CA GLY A 148 0.55 11.26 3.47
C GLY A 148 1.07 9.83 3.36
N THR A 149 0.18 8.94 2.91
CA THR A 149 0.44 7.54 2.62
C THR A 149 0.28 7.30 1.12
N MET A 150 0.92 6.27 0.58
CA MET A 150 0.69 5.89 -0.81
C MET A 150 -0.63 5.12 -0.90
N THR A 151 -1.56 5.64 -1.70
CA THR A 151 -2.87 5.01 -1.94
C THR A 151 -2.85 4.25 -3.26
N TRP A 152 -3.35 3.02 -3.24
CA TRP A 152 -3.46 2.19 -4.44
C TRP A 152 -4.92 1.81 -4.69
N ALA A 153 -5.23 1.43 -5.94
CA ALA A 153 -6.52 0.85 -6.32
C ALA A 153 -6.28 -0.32 -7.26
N CYS A 154 -6.91 -1.46 -6.95
CA CYS A 154 -6.89 -2.64 -7.79
C CYS A 154 -8.24 -2.85 -8.48
N GLY A 155 -8.24 -3.52 -9.62
CA GLY A 155 -9.46 -3.77 -10.36
C GLY A 155 -9.24 -4.68 -11.55
N LEU A 156 -10.27 -4.78 -12.38
CA LEU A 156 -10.31 -5.64 -13.56
C LEU A 156 -10.33 -4.83 -14.84
N ALA A 157 -9.63 -5.35 -15.85
CA ALA A 157 -9.74 -4.91 -17.24
C ALA A 157 -10.10 -6.09 -18.13
N ILE A 158 -10.96 -5.87 -19.13
CA ILE A 158 -11.37 -6.92 -20.07
C ILE A 158 -10.32 -7.01 -21.18
N VAL A 159 -9.69 -8.16 -21.31
CA VAL A 159 -8.71 -8.41 -22.37
C VAL A 159 -9.41 -8.58 -23.74
N LYS A 160 -8.73 -8.19 -24.82
CA LYS A 160 -9.21 -8.35 -26.18
C LYS A 160 -9.53 -9.82 -26.48
N GLY A 161 -10.75 -10.09 -26.99
CA GLY A 161 -11.20 -11.44 -27.34
C GLY A 161 -11.82 -12.22 -26.17
N ALA A 162 -11.98 -11.62 -25.00
CA ALA A 162 -12.71 -12.24 -23.90
C ALA A 162 -14.19 -12.46 -24.22
N ASP A 163 -14.79 -13.46 -23.56
CA ASP A 163 -16.25 -13.67 -23.52
C ASP A 163 -16.84 -12.53 -22.64
N LEU A 164 -17.49 -11.57 -23.28
CA LEU A 164 -17.97 -10.36 -22.62
C LEU A 164 -19.03 -10.66 -21.56
N ASP A 165 -19.91 -11.63 -21.77
CA ASP A 165 -20.97 -11.97 -20.83
C ASP A 165 -20.36 -12.50 -19.52
N LYS A 166 -19.37 -13.37 -19.61
CA LYS A 166 -18.64 -13.90 -18.45
C LYS A 166 -17.79 -12.82 -17.78
N ALA A 167 -17.10 -11.97 -18.57
CA ALA A 167 -16.29 -10.89 -18.05
C ALA A 167 -17.14 -9.89 -17.23
N TYR A 168 -18.28 -9.47 -17.77
CA TYR A 168 -19.18 -8.58 -17.04
C TYR A 168 -19.84 -9.26 -15.84
N ALA A 169 -20.18 -10.56 -15.92
CA ALA A 169 -20.71 -11.30 -14.77
C ALA A 169 -19.68 -11.31 -13.62
N MET A 170 -18.40 -11.53 -13.92
CA MET A 170 -17.33 -11.49 -12.93
C MET A 170 -17.13 -10.08 -12.35
N ILE A 171 -17.07 -9.04 -13.19
CA ILE A 171 -16.95 -7.65 -12.75
C ILE A 171 -18.12 -7.27 -11.83
N ASN A 172 -19.37 -7.62 -12.22
CA ASN A 172 -20.55 -7.33 -11.42
C ASN A 172 -20.52 -8.04 -10.06
N GLY A 173 -20.05 -9.29 -10.00
CA GLY A 173 -19.85 -10.01 -8.75
C GLY A 173 -18.78 -9.36 -7.90
N ALA A 174 -17.61 -9.07 -8.47
CA ALA A 174 -16.49 -8.46 -7.77
C ALA A 174 -16.80 -7.04 -7.26
N THR A 175 -17.66 -6.27 -7.95
CA THR A 175 -18.07 -4.92 -7.54
C THR A 175 -19.42 -4.89 -6.81
N SER A 176 -19.94 -6.04 -6.36
CA SER A 176 -21.21 -6.13 -5.64
C SER A 176 -21.15 -5.53 -4.23
N ALA A 177 -22.30 -5.26 -3.64
CA ALA A 177 -22.39 -4.83 -2.24
C ALA A 177 -21.94 -5.93 -1.27
N GLU A 178 -22.19 -7.19 -1.61
CA GLU A 178 -21.80 -8.36 -0.82
C GLU A 178 -20.27 -8.51 -0.79
N THR A 179 -19.60 -8.42 -1.95
CA THR A 179 -18.13 -8.45 -2.03
C THR A 179 -17.53 -7.26 -1.28
N SER A 180 -18.16 -6.07 -1.38
CA SER A 180 -17.71 -4.90 -0.63
C SER A 180 -17.75 -5.12 0.88
N ALA A 181 -18.85 -5.66 1.40
CA ALA A 181 -18.98 -5.96 2.82
C ALA A 181 -17.94 -7.00 3.27
N TYR A 182 -17.71 -8.04 2.46
CA TYR A 182 -16.74 -9.09 2.74
C TYR A 182 -15.30 -8.56 2.80
N LEU A 183 -14.85 -7.81 1.78
CA LEU A 183 -13.48 -7.28 1.74
C LEU A 183 -13.21 -6.29 2.88
N LEU A 184 -14.20 -5.46 3.22
CA LEU A 184 -14.09 -4.54 4.35
C LEU A 184 -13.99 -5.28 5.68
N SER A 185 -14.83 -6.32 5.91
CA SER A 185 -14.88 -7.01 7.20
C SER A 185 -13.71 -7.95 7.42
N GLU A 186 -13.34 -8.72 6.38
CA GLU A 186 -12.38 -9.83 6.54
C GLU A 186 -10.93 -9.42 6.20
N TRP A 187 -10.76 -8.49 5.25
CA TRP A 187 -9.42 -8.13 4.75
C TRP A 187 -8.95 -6.74 5.20
N GLY A 188 -9.88 -5.87 5.63
CA GLY A 188 -9.53 -4.51 6.00
C GLY A 188 -9.20 -3.61 4.81
N TYR A 189 -9.60 -3.98 3.59
CA TYR A 189 -9.44 -3.15 2.40
C TYR A 189 -10.67 -2.30 2.15
N GLY A 190 -10.47 -1.09 1.64
CA GLY A 190 -11.54 -0.29 1.07
C GLY A 190 -12.09 -0.95 -0.19
N HIS A 191 -13.32 -0.58 -0.58
CA HIS A 191 -13.94 -1.14 -1.78
C HIS A 191 -14.59 -0.04 -2.62
N SER A 192 -14.65 -0.22 -3.93
CA SER A 192 -15.24 0.75 -4.85
C SER A 192 -16.74 0.93 -4.67
N ASN A 193 -17.46 -0.08 -4.16
CA ASN A 193 -18.90 -0.02 -3.89
C ASN A 193 -19.17 0.55 -2.49
N LYS A 194 -19.88 1.69 -2.42
CA LYS A 194 -20.22 2.39 -1.18
C LYS A 194 -21.12 1.59 -0.23
N ALA A 195 -21.90 0.64 -0.76
CA ALA A 195 -22.91 -0.04 0.02
C ALA A 195 -22.35 -0.92 1.14
N GLY A 196 -21.14 -1.49 0.95
CA GLY A 196 -20.49 -2.30 1.97
C GLY A 196 -20.09 -1.52 3.22
N PHE A 197 -19.79 -0.23 3.09
CA PHE A 197 -19.36 0.59 4.23
C PHE A 197 -20.43 0.78 5.31
N SER A 198 -21.72 0.65 4.95
CA SER A 198 -22.82 0.73 5.91
C SER A 198 -22.96 -0.51 6.80
N THR A 199 -22.19 -1.56 6.55
CA THR A 199 -22.21 -2.79 7.36
C THR A 199 -21.29 -2.73 8.57
N LEU A 200 -20.39 -1.73 8.63
CA LEU A 200 -19.44 -1.52 9.71
C LEU A 200 -19.66 -0.13 10.36
N THR A 201 -19.34 -0.03 11.62
CA THR A 201 -19.29 1.25 12.35
C THR A 201 -18.01 2.04 11.98
N ALA A 202 -17.97 3.32 12.33
CA ALA A 202 -16.78 4.15 12.11
C ALA A 202 -15.55 3.62 12.87
N ASP A 203 -15.76 3.09 14.08
CA ASP A 203 -14.69 2.52 14.89
C ASP A 203 -14.15 1.22 14.26
N GLU A 204 -15.03 0.33 13.79
CA GLU A 204 -14.63 -0.89 13.07
C GLU A 204 -13.90 -0.61 11.77
N LEU A 205 -14.26 0.45 11.04
CA LEU A 205 -13.52 0.90 9.85
C LEU A 205 -12.13 1.41 10.23
N ALA A 206 -12.03 2.20 11.31
CA ALA A 206 -10.75 2.73 11.78
C ALA A 206 -9.79 1.63 12.27
N GLU A 207 -10.29 0.59 12.95
CA GLU A 207 -9.51 -0.59 13.35
C GLU A 207 -8.89 -1.33 12.15
N ARG A 208 -9.53 -1.25 10.99
CA ARG A 208 -9.08 -1.82 9.71
C ARG A 208 -8.19 -0.87 8.89
N GLY A 209 -7.88 0.30 9.42
CA GLY A 209 -7.15 1.32 8.67
C GLY A 209 -7.95 1.92 7.51
N VAL A 210 -9.27 1.72 7.49
CA VAL A 210 -10.17 2.28 6.48
C VAL A 210 -10.82 3.56 7.01
N ALA A 211 -10.76 4.63 6.24
CA ALA A 211 -11.32 5.91 6.67
C ALA A 211 -12.86 5.85 6.80
N ALA A 212 -13.40 6.45 7.86
CA ALA A 212 -14.84 6.60 8.04
C ALA A 212 -15.49 7.44 6.92
N ASN A 213 -14.73 8.32 6.29
CA ASN A 213 -15.14 9.04 5.08
C ASN A 213 -14.22 8.66 3.90
N PRO A 214 -14.50 7.55 3.21
CA PRO A 214 -13.66 7.04 2.13
C PRO A 214 -13.47 8.03 0.97
N ALA A 215 -14.50 8.80 0.63
CA ALA A 215 -14.42 9.78 -0.45
C ALA A 215 -13.38 10.89 -0.17
N THR A 216 -13.33 11.39 1.06
CA THR A 216 -12.33 12.38 1.47
C THR A 216 -10.93 11.76 1.50
N HIS A 217 -10.80 10.54 2.00
CA HIS A 217 -9.53 9.82 2.00
C HIS A 217 -9.00 9.64 0.58
N LEU A 218 -9.80 9.10 -0.32
CA LEU A 218 -9.43 8.86 -1.71
C LEU A 218 -9.10 10.16 -2.48
N SER A 219 -9.83 11.25 -2.21
CA SER A 219 -9.54 12.55 -2.84
C SER A 219 -8.21 13.16 -2.39
N ASN A 220 -7.73 12.79 -1.21
CA ASN A 220 -6.43 13.20 -0.66
C ASN A 220 -5.35 12.11 -0.88
N GLY A 221 -5.72 10.97 -1.47
CA GLY A 221 -4.84 9.84 -1.70
C GLY A 221 -3.67 10.19 -2.62
N MET A 222 -2.52 9.65 -2.27
CA MET A 222 -1.30 9.82 -3.06
C MET A 222 -1.15 8.61 -4.00
N PHE A 223 -1.81 8.68 -5.15
CA PHE A 223 -1.67 7.66 -6.20
C PHE A 223 -0.36 7.86 -6.95
N SER A 224 0.52 6.87 -6.91
CA SER A 224 1.76 6.90 -7.69
C SER A 224 1.48 6.80 -9.19
N VAL A 225 2.37 7.37 -10.00
CA VAL A 225 2.37 7.13 -11.44
C VAL A 225 3.43 6.09 -11.80
N MET A 226 3.16 5.30 -12.84
CA MET A 226 4.16 4.37 -13.33
C MET A 226 5.26 5.11 -14.12
N PRO A 227 6.54 4.78 -13.88
CA PRO A 227 7.65 5.27 -14.69
C PRO A 227 7.52 4.82 -16.17
N SER A 228 8.50 5.13 -16.99
CA SER A 228 8.63 4.47 -18.30
C SER A 228 9.04 3.00 -18.13
N ASP A 229 8.75 2.16 -19.13
CA ASP A 229 9.10 0.74 -19.11
C ASP A 229 10.60 0.53 -18.79
N GLU A 230 11.48 1.33 -19.40
CA GLU A 230 12.93 1.28 -19.12
C GLU A 230 13.27 1.54 -17.65
N VAL A 231 12.60 2.49 -17.01
CA VAL A 231 12.83 2.81 -15.59
C VAL A 231 12.19 1.77 -14.69
N THR A 232 11.04 1.21 -15.09
CA THR A 232 10.37 0.11 -14.37
C THR A 232 11.26 -1.15 -14.37
N ASP A 233 11.76 -1.57 -15.52
CA ASP A 233 12.68 -2.71 -15.63
C ASP A 233 13.95 -2.50 -14.79
N TYR A 234 14.48 -1.28 -14.81
CA TYR A 234 15.63 -0.91 -13.99
C TYR A 234 15.31 -1.00 -12.49
N MET A 235 14.18 -0.46 -12.07
CA MET A 235 13.70 -0.48 -10.69
C MET A 235 13.56 -1.92 -10.15
N GLU A 236 12.89 -2.78 -10.90
CA GLU A 236 12.70 -4.18 -10.52
C GLU A 236 14.04 -4.93 -10.41
N ALA A 237 14.96 -4.70 -11.35
CA ALA A 237 16.28 -5.33 -11.31
C ALA A 237 17.11 -4.86 -10.10
N GLN A 238 17.14 -3.56 -9.82
CA GLN A 238 17.86 -3.00 -8.66
C GLN A 238 17.25 -3.45 -7.32
N TRP A 239 15.93 -3.53 -7.26
CA TRP A 239 15.23 -4.03 -6.08
C TRP A 239 15.57 -5.50 -5.81
N ALA A 240 15.44 -6.37 -6.82
CA ALA A 240 15.74 -7.79 -6.69
C ALA A 240 17.21 -8.04 -6.28
N GLU A 241 18.16 -7.29 -6.85
CA GLU A 241 19.58 -7.37 -6.48
C GLU A 241 19.77 -6.95 -5.02
N MET A 242 19.17 -5.84 -4.60
CA MET A 242 19.27 -5.33 -3.22
C MET A 242 18.68 -6.32 -2.22
N VAL A 243 17.48 -6.88 -2.46
CA VAL A 243 16.86 -7.88 -1.57
C VAL A 243 17.70 -9.15 -1.48
N ALA A 244 18.30 -9.60 -2.58
CA ALA A 244 19.19 -10.78 -2.60
C ALA A 244 20.54 -10.57 -1.90
N GLY A 245 20.85 -9.38 -1.41
CA GLY A 245 22.08 -9.08 -0.69
C GLY A 245 23.23 -8.55 -1.57
N GLY A 246 22.91 -8.11 -2.78
CA GLY A 246 23.82 -7.47 -3.73
C GLY A 246 24.08 -5.99 -3.46
#